data_1318869f62684fe56f252eb483f0ff59
#
_entry.id   1318869f62684fe56f252eb483f0ff59
#
_cell.length_a   1.000
_cell.length_b   1.000
_cell.length_c   1.000
_cell.angle_alpha   90.00
_cell.angle_beta   90.00
_cell.angle_gamma   90.00
#
_symmetry.space_group_name_H-M   'P 1'
#
loop_
_entity.id
_entity.type
_entity.pdbx_description
1 polymer ?
#
loop_
_entity_poly.entity_id
_entity_poly.type
_entity_poly.pdbx_seq_one_letter_code
_entity_poly.pdbx_strand_id
1 'polypeptide(L)'
;GNIMAKQTTRAGMDVKEKMYLVLVLCFAAVLITVGAAFFIVRGLGSTTRQNDNTADSAATQEPLVADSSYDKNQNTIDTNKYSSTILEESADAGQSYVDETLFLGDSNTARMYRIFNYCSYDNAIGSVGMSGKSLATYACVQFQGYSGYKTMPEAVALMQPRRVILTFGTNDLSSSYSASSFASDYAKGIKAVQDAYPSVDIIVNAIPPLGQQHSNQNLTQTQVDEYNKALVQMCQDNGWKFLNSAEVLKDSSTGYAKSGYVLSSDGIHLTEQAMDALFTYIRTH
;
A
#
# COMPACT_ATOMS: atom_id res chain seq x y z
N GLY A 1 20.86 -83.40 -14.95
CA GLY A 1 20.75 -82.11 -15.60
C GLY A 1 20.42 -81.00 -14.58
N ASN A 2 21.47 -80.23 -14.22
CA ASN A 2 21.30 -79.09 -13.31
C ASN A 2 20.75 -77.86 -14.07
N ILE A 3 19.59 -77.43 -13.70
CA ILE A 3 19.03 -76.11 -14.16
C ILE A 3 19.50 -75.05 -13.17
N MET A 4 20.51 -74.26 -13.55
CA MET A 4 20.88 -73.05 -12.81
C MET A 4 19.87 -71.99 -13.07
N ALA A 5 19.14 -71.58 -12.02
CA ALA A 5 18.31 -70.42 -12.05
C ALA A 5 19.20 -69.15 -12.00
N LYS A 6 19.12 -68.32 -13.05
CA LYS A 6 19.81 -67.06 -13.16
C LYS A 6 19.08 -66.06 -12.25
N GLN A 7 19.65 -65.74 -11.08
CA GLN A 7 19.18 -64.60 -10.25
C GLN A 7 19.59 -63.33 -10.96
N THR A 8 18.59 -62.57 -11.48
CA THR A 8 18.77 -61.22 -11.93
C THR A 8 18.78 -60.32 -10.68
N THR A 9 19.98 -59.97 -10.26
CA THR A 9 20.16 -58.90 -9.26
C THR A 9 19.67 -57.56 -9.88
N ARG A 10 18.59 -57.06 -9.38
CA ARG A 10 18.14 -55.69 -9.67
C ARG A 10 19.23 -54.75 -9.14
N ALA A 11 20.03 -54.17 -10.04
CA ALA A 11 20.99 -53.12 -9.68
C ALA A 11 20.23 -51.95 -9.08
N GLY A 12 20.46 -51.66 -7.84
CA GLY A 12 19.91 -50.46 -7.20
C GLY A 12 20.53 -49.22 -7.84
N MET A 13 19.70 -48.18 -8.08
CA MET A 13 20.16 -46.90 -8.61
C MET A 13 21.31 -46.35 -7.76
N ASP A 14 22.33 -45.82 -8.41
CA ASP A 14 23.46 -45.14 -7.78
C ASP A 14 22.98 -43.88 -7.00
N VAL A 15 23.75 -43.48 -6.01
CA VAL A 15 23.42 -42.29 -5.17
C VAL A 15 23.21 -41.05 -6.02
N LYS A 16 23.98 -40.87 -7.09
CA LYS A 16 23.83 -39.75 -8.03
C LYS A 16 22.51 -39.83 -8.81
N GLU A 17 22.11 -41.02 -9.24
CA GLU A 17 20.83 -41.24 -9.93
C GLU A 17 19.63 -40.99 -9.00
N LYS A 18 19.74 -41.42 -7.73
CA LYS A 18 18.71 -41.14 -6.71
C LYS A 18 18.60 -39.65 -6.42
N MET A 19 19.72 -38.95 -6.30
CA MET A 19 19.76 -37.50 -6.06
C MET A 19 19.19 -36.74 -7.24
N TYR A 20 19.53 -37.16 -8.47
CA TYR A 20 18.97 -36.57 -9.69
C TYR A 20 17.44 -36.75 -9.78
N LEU A 21 16.97 -37.96 -9.47
CA LEU A 21 15.55 -38.29 -9.45
C LEU A 21 14.79 -37.44 -8.41
N VAL A 22 15.34 -37.25 -7.22
CA VAL A 22 14.76 -36.38 -6.17
C VAL A 22 14.70 -34.94 -6.63
N LEU A 23 15.77 -34.43 -7.24
CA LEU A 23 15.80 -33.06 -7.79
C LEU A 23 14.75 -32.87 -8.89
N VAL A 24 14.61 -33.83 -9.81
CA VAL A 24 13.59 -33.77 -10.88
C VAL A 24 12.18 -33.83 -10.31
N LEU A 25 11.94 -34.69 -9.30
CA LEU A 25 10.64 -34.76 -8.64
C LEU A 25 10.30 -33.49 -7.86
N CYS A 26 11.28 -32.89 -7.16
CA CYS A 26 11.12 -31.64 -6.49
C CYS A 26 10.82 -30.48 -7.48
N PHE A 27 11.54 -30.44 -8.60
CA PHE A 27 11.33 -29.44 -9.65
C PHE A 27 9.95 -29.60 -10.32
N ALA A 28 9.53 -30.83 -10.59
CA ALA A 28 8.21 -31.15 -11.12
C ALA A 28 7.09 -30.73 -10.12
N ALA A 29 7.28 -31.00 -8.83
CA ALA A 29 6.34 -30.59 -7.78
C ALA A 29 6.21 -29.07 -7.67
N VAL A 30 7.34 -28.34 -7.77
CA VAL A 30 7.34 -26.86 -7.79
C VAL A 30 6.61 -26.34 -9.04
N LEU A 31 6.85 -26.92 -10.22
CA LEU A 31 6.16 -26.53 -11.44
C LEU A 31 4.64 -26.79 -11.37
N ILE A 32 4.23 -27.92 -10.77
CA ILE A 32 2.81 -28.25 -10.59
C ILE A 32 2.16 -27.29 -9.59
N THR A 33 2.83 -26.96 -8.48
CA THR A 33 2.28 -26.02 -7.49
C THR A 33 2.22 -24.59 -8.04
N VAL A 34 3.24 -24.13 -8.77
CA VAL A 34 3.24 -22.82 -9.43
C VAL A 34 2.19 -22.78 -10.54
N GLY A 35 2.07 -23.85 -11.34
CA GLY A 35 1.04 -23.99 -12.37
C GLY A 35 -0.37 -23.99 -11.77
N ALA A 36 -0.60 -24.76 -10.71
CA ALA A 36 -1.89 -24.81 -10.01
C ALA A 36 -2.24 -23.43 -9.38
N ALA A 37 -1.26 -22.78 -8.74
CA ALA A 37 -1.45 -21.44 -8.20
C ALA A 37 -1.75 -20.42 -9.32
N PHE A 38 -1.07 -20.52 -10.46
CA PHE A 38 -1.32 -19.66 -11.62
C PHE A 38 -2.71 -19.89 -12.23
N PHE A 39 -3.15 -21.15 -12.31
CA PHE A 39 -4.50 -21.48 -12.78
C PHE A 39 -5.59 -21.08 -11.76
N ILE A 40 -5.34 -21.22 -10.46
CA ILE A 40 -6.26 -20.76 -9.42
C ILE A 40 -6.37 -19.24 -9.45
N VAL A 41 -5.26 -18.51 -9.55
CA VAL A 41 -5.25 -17.04 -9.63
C VAL A 41 -5.89 -16.57 -10.94
N ARG A 42 -5.65 -17.25 -12.06
CA ARG A 42 -6.32 -16.95 -13.32
C ARG A 42 -7.80 -17.36 -13.33
N GLY A 43 -8.13 -18.47 -12.70
CA GLY A 43 -9.51 -18.93 -12.52
C GLY A 43 -10.28 -17.98 -11.60
N LEU A 44 -9.71 -17.57 -10.48
CA LEU A 44 -10.28 -16.55 -9.59
C LEU A 44 -10.33 -15.17 -10.28
N GLY A 45 -9.31 -14.79 -11.03
CA GLY A 45 -9.30 -13.55 -11.81
C GLY A 45 -10.33 -13.55 -12.93
N SER A 46 -10.53 -14.66 -13.63
CA SER A 46 -11.57 -14.78 -14.66
C SER A 46 -12.96 -14.92 -14.05
N THR A 47 -13.10 -15.59 -12.90
CA THR A 47 -14.36 -15.68 -12.17
C THR A 47 -14.73 -14.33 -11.56
N THR A 48 -13.75 -13.60 -11.02
CA THR A 48 -13.96 -12.23 -10.52
C THR A 48 -14.29 -11.27 -11.67
N ARG A 49 -13.63 -11.37 -12.82
CA ARG A 49 -13.98 -10.57 -14.01
C ARG A 49 -15.34 -10.95 -14.58
N GLN A 50 -15.74 -12.21 -14.54
CA GLN A 50 -17.04 -12.66 -14.98
C GLN A 50 -18.15 -12.28 -13.99
N ASN A 51 -17.83 -12.25 -12.69
CA ASN A 51 -18.70 -11.68 -11.66
C ASN A 51 -18.74 -10.15 -11.71
N ASP A 52 -17.63 -9.48 -12.02
CA ASP A 52 -17.61 -8.03 -12.23
C ASP A 52 -18.45 -7.63 -13.45
N ASN A 53 -18.42 -8.41 -14.54
CA ASN A 53 -19.27 -8.16 -15.70
C ASN A 53 -20.75 -8.53 -15.47
N THR A 54 -21.05 -9.45 -14.55
CA THR A 54 -22.44 -9.78 -14.15
C THR A 54 -22.88 -8.94 -12.96
N ALA A 55 -21.94 -8.48 -12.12
CA ALA A 55 -22.20 -7.53 -11.05
C ALA A 55 -22.44 -6.11 -11.58
N ASP A 56 -21.78 -5.71 -12.68
CA ASP A 56 -22.05 -4.45 -13.38
C ASP A 56 -23.47 -4.39 -13.98
N SER A 57 -24.12 -5.53 -14.17
CA SER A 57 -25.52 -5.56 -14.61
C SER A 57 -26.54 -5.74 -13.47
N ALA A 58 -26.12 -6.04 -12.24
CA ALA A 58 -27.01 -6.34 -11.10
C ALA A 58 -26.56 -5.77 -9.75
N ALA A 59 -25.30 -5.34 -9.56
CA ALA A 59 -24.92 -4.55 -8.42
C ALA A 59 -25.30 -3.10 -8.70
N THR A 60 -26.26 -2.58 -7.95
CA THR A 60 -26.46 -1.15 -7.80
C THR A 60 -25.11 -0.57 -7.38
N GLN A 61 -24.39 0.04 -8.36
CA GLN A 61 -23.29 0.95 -7.99
C GLN A 61 -23.90 1.93 -7.01
N GLU A 62 -23.34 2.00 -5.80
CA GLU A 62 -23.74 3.07 -4.88
C GLU A 62 -23.62 4.39 -5.66
N PRO A 63 -24.69 5.21 -5.70
CA PRO A 63 -24.63 6.45 -6.44
C PRO A 63 -23.51 7.30 -5.85
N LEU A 64 -22.66 7.85 -6.73
CA LEU A 64 -21.64 8.81 -6.29
C LEU A 64 -22.33 9.98 -5.63
N VAL A 65 -21.86 10.37 -4.46
CA VAL A 65 -22.38 11.51 -3.70
C VAL A 65 -21.48 12.71 -3.88
N ALA A 66 -22.08 13.90 -3.95
CA ALA A 66 -21.36 15.17 -3.95
C ALA A 66 -21.34 15.74 -2.53
N ASP A 67 -20.18 16.22 -2.11
CA ASP A 67 -20.01 16.94 -0.86
C ASP A 67 -20.43 18.41 -1.06
N SER A 68 -21.73 18.72 -0.89
CA SER A 68 -22.31 20.02 -1.23
C SER A 68 -21.99 21.15 -0.25
N SER A 69 -21.44 20.83 0.93
CA SER A 69 -21.15 21.80 2.01
C SER A 69 -19.64 22.06 2.21
N TYR A 70 -18.80 21.57 1.32
CA TYR A 70 -17.36 21.67 1.46
C TYR A 70 -16.84 23.10 1.29
N ASP A 71 -16.07 23.56 2.26
CA ASP A 71 -15.32 24.83 2.19
C ASP A 71 -13.81 24.53 2.23
N LYS A 72 -13.16 24.72 1.09
CA LYS A 72 -11.71 24.48 0.93
C LYS A 72 -10.82 25.35 1.82
N ASN A 73 -11.34 26.43 2.36
CA ASN A 73 -10.58 27.37 3.20
C ASN A 73 -10.71 27.09 4.70
N GLN A 74 -11.62 26.20 5.09
CA GLN A 74 -11.93 25.94 6.50
C GLN A 74 -10.79 25.26 7.26
N ASN A 75 -10.12 24.30 6.66
CA ASN A 75 -9.10 23.47 7.29
C ASN A 75 -7.76 23.53 6.54
N THR A 76 -7.29 24.73 6.24
CA THR A 76 -6.01 24.93 5.58
C THR A 76 -4.85 24.67 6.55
N ILE A 77 -3.76 24.12 6.02
CA ILE A 77 -2.51 23.93 6.77
C ILE A 77 -1.72 25.26 6.73
N ASP A 78 -1.36 25.77 7.91
CA ASP A 78 -0.44 26.90 8.03
C ASP A 78 0.99 26.44 7.77
N THR A 79 1.44 26.56 6.52
CA THR A 79 2.77 26.12 6.09
C THR A 79 3.91 26.90 6.76
N ASN A 80 3.67 28.13 7.21
CA ASN A 80 4.67 28.91 7.94
C ASN A 80 4.86 28.38 9.36
N LYS A 81 3.76 28.05 10.05
CA LYS A 81 3.79 27.45 11.38
C LYS A 81 4.54 26.11 11.39
N TYR A 82 4.40 25.31 10.33
CA TYR A 82 4.96 23.98 10.22
C TYR A 82 6.16 23.90 9.28
N SER A 83 6.87 25.00 9.02
CA SER A 83 7.98 25.07 8.07
C SER A 83 9.15 24.12 8.40
N SER A 84 9.36 23.78 9.68
CA SER A 84 10.37 22.80 10.10
C SER A 84 9.89 21.34 9.97
N THR A 85 8.61 21.11 9.74
CA THR A 85 7.97 19.79 9.70
C THR A 85 7.61 19.37 8.29
N ILE A 86 7.10 20.29 7.48
CA ILE A 86 6.73 20.04 6.09
C ILE A 86 7.99 20.01 5.24
N LEU A 87 8.14 18.95 4.45
CA LEU A 87 9.24 18.84 3.50
C LEU A 87 9.11 19.91 2.42
N GLU A 88 10.22 20.59 2.15
CA GLU A 88 10.32 21.67 1.16
C GLU A 88 10.75 21.14 -0.20
N GLU A 89 10.41 21.90 -1.25
CA GLU A 89 10.86 21.60 -2.61
C GLU A 89 12.40 21.57 -2.72
N SER A 90 12.90 20.57 -3.39
CA SER A 90 14.33 20.34 -3.63
C SER A 90 14.55 19.82 -5.05
N ALA A 91 15.83 19.68 -5.44
CA ALA A 91 16.16 19.04 -6.70
C ALA A 91 15.65 17.58 -6.73
N ASP A 92 15.26 17.12 -7.94
CA ASP A 92 14.81 15.75 -8.14
C ASP A 92 15.88 14.76 -7.68
N ALA A 93 15.57 13.99 -6.64
CA ALA A 93 16.46 12.99 -6.05
C ALA A 93 16.56 11.69 -6.87
N GLY A 94 15.76 11.57 -7.93
CA GLY A 94 15.80 10.44 -8.85
C GLY A 94 15.21 9.14 -8.32
N GLN A 95 15.33 8.10 -9.12
CA GLN A 95 14.80 6.78 -8.81
C GLN A 95 15.46 6.14 -7.58
N SER A 96 16.73 6.45 -7.30
CA SER A 96 17.43 5.91 -6.12
C SER A 96 16.73 6.29 -4.82
N TYR A 97 16.15 7.48 -4.73
CA TYR A 97 15.37 7.89 -3.57
C TYR A 97 14.13 7.02 -3.37
N VAL A 98 13.44 6.70 -4.46
CA VAL A 98 12.28 5.80 -4.45
C VAL A 98 12.71 4.39 -4.03
N ASP A 99 13.81 3.88 -4.58
CA ASP A 99 14.31 2.53 -4.30
C ASP A 99 14.79 2.35 -2.85
N GLU A 100 15.26 3.42 -2.20
CA GLU A 100 15.66 3.44 -0.78
C GLU A 100 14.48 3.67 0.19
N THR A 101 13.29 3.88 -0.35
CA THR A 101 12.07 4.16 0.40
C THR A 101 11.22 2.90 0.50
N LEU A 102 10.69 2.60 1.68
CA LEU A 102 9.61 1.63 1.85
C LEU A 102 8.28 2.37 1.98
N PHE A 103 7.41 2.17 1.02
CA PHE A 103 6.06 2.74 1.02
C PHE A 103 5.12 1.84 1.83
N LEU A 104 4.51 2.41 2.86
CA LEU A 104 3.53 1.72 3.70
C LEU A 104 2.17 2.40 3.55
N GLY A 105 1.13 1.64 3.29
CA GLY A 105 -0.18 2.24 3.16
C GLY A 105 -1.30 1.25 2.85
N ASP A 106 -2.40 1.81 2.38
CA ASP A 106 -3.63 1.10 2.06
C ASP A 106 -3.72 0.72 0.56
N SER A 107 -4.92 0.68 0.01
CA SER A 107 -5.16 0.33 -1.40
C SER A 107 -4.48 1.28 -2.38
N ASN A 108 -4.35 2.58 -2.07
CA ASN A 108 -3.62 3.50 -2.94
C ASN A 108 -2.13 3.17 -3.00
N THR A 109 -1.53 2.76 -1.89
CA THR A 109 -0.14 2.25 -1.89
C THR A 109 -0.04 0.93 -2.64
N ALA A 110 -1.00 0.01 -2.48
CA ALA A 110 -1.04 -1.23 -3.26
C ALA A 110 -1.08 -0.96 -4.78
N ARG A 111 -1.78 0.06 -5.21
CA ARG A 111 -1.87 0.45 -6.63
C ARG A 111 -0.53 0.90 -7.20
N MET A 112 0.37 1.47 -6.40
CA MET A 112 1.69 1.93 -6.83
C MET A 112 2.51 0.83 -7.50
N TYR A 113 2.37 -0.41 -7.07
CA TYR A 113 3.19 -1.53 -7.53
C TYR A 113 2.40 -2.72 -8.08
N ARG A 114 1.12 -2.88 -7.72
CA ARG A 114 0.28 -3.97 -8.24
C ARG A 114 -0.37 -3.64 -9.58
N ILE A 115 -0.68 -2.36 -9.79
CA ILE A 115 -1.35 -1.85 -11.00
C ILE A 115 -0.39 -1.04 -11.84
N PHE A 116 0.39 -0.16 -11.19
CA PHE A 116 1.37 0.70 -11.82
C PHE A 116 2.79 0.26 -11.44
N ASN A 117 3.80 0.75 -12.14
CA ASN A 117 5.19 0.36 -11.92
C ASN A 117 6.03 1.51 -11.34
N TYR A 118 5.51 2.19 -10.31
CA TYR A 118 6.24 3.27 -9.64
C TYR A 118 7.20 2.76 -8.57
N CYS A 119 6.91 1.62 -8.00
CA CYS A 119 7.73 0.87 -7.06
C CYS A 119 7.43 -0.62 -7.20
N SER A 120 8.03 -1.46 -6.37
CA SER A 120 7.90 -2.92 -6.46
C SER A 120 7.56 -3.55 -5.11
N TYR A 121 7.35 -4.86 -5.10
CA TYR A 121 7.18 -5.62 -3.85
C TYR A 121 8.39 -5.52 -2.91
N ASP A 122 9.58 -5.13 -3.42
CA ASP A 122 10.78 -4.98 -2.61
C ASP A 122 10.79 -3.69 -1.77
N ASN A 123 9.99 -2.71 -2.14
CA ASN A 123 9.96 -1.41 -1.47
C ASN A 123 8.56 -0.81 -1.27
N ALA A 124 7.53 -1.65 -1.27
CA ALA A 124 6.17 -1.21 -0.97
C ALA A 124 5.35 -2.32 -0.32
N ILE A 125 4.55 -1.96 0.67
CA ILE A 125 3.57 -2.81 1.33
C ILE A 125 2.26 -2.04 1.39
N GLY A 126 1.34 -2.36 0.48
CA GLY A 126 -0.01 -1.84 0.47
C GLY A 126 -1.01 -2.91 0.90
N SER A 127 -1.84 -2.59 1.88
CA SER A 127 -2.89 -3.48 2.38
C SER A 127 -4.26 -2.87 2.14
N VAL A 128 -5.04 -3.48 1.26
CA VAL A 128 -6.35 -2.98 0.85
C VAL A 128 -7.29 -2.88 2.05
N GLY A 129 -7.92 -1.72 2.23
CA GLY A 129 -8.86 -1.46 3.32
C GLY A 129 -8.23 -1.19 4.68
N MET A 130 -6.91 -1.21 4.79
CA MET A 130 -6.21 -1.01 6.06
C MET A 130 -6.33 0.42 6.56
N SER A 131 -6.61 0.57 7.84
CA SER A 131 -6.64 1.84 8.55
C SER A 131 -5.31 2.16 9.23
N GLY A 132 -5.02 3.46 9.40
CA GLY A 132 -3.82 3.91 10.12
C GLY A 132 -3.80 3.48 11.58
N LYS A 133 -4.96 3.42 12.24
CA LYS A 133 -5.08 2.93 13.62
C LYS A 133 -4.66 1.46 13.80
N SER A 134 -4.63 0.68 12.72
CA SER A 134 -4.27 -0.74 12.75
C SER A 134 -2.78 -0.98 12.45
N LEU A 135 -1.99 0.07 12.22
CA LEU A 135 -0.59 -0.03 11.76
C LEU A 135 0.28 -0.91 12.66
N ALA A 136 0.14 -0.81 13.99
CA ALA A 136 0.96 -1.57 14.93
C ALA A 136 0.55 -3.04 15.07
N THR A 137 -0.71 -3.38 14.75
CA THR A 137 -1.32 -4.65 15.19
C THR A 137 -1.78 -5.55 14.05
N TYR A 138 -2.05 -5.00 12.88
CA TYR A 138 -2.55 -5.78 11.76
C TYR A 138 -1.42 -6.52 11.03
N ALA A 139 -1.43 -7.84 11.13
CA ALA A 139 -0.47 -8.71 10.46
C ALA A 139 -0.91 -8.93 9.00
N CYS A 140 -0.22 -8.27 8.05
CA CYS A 140 -0.62 -8.22 6.66
C CYS A 140 0.48 -8.62 5.67
N VAL A 141 1.70 -8.89 6.15
CA VAL A 141 2.88 -9.15 5.30
C VAL A 141 3.39 -10.55 5.52
N GLN A 142 3.63 -11.28 4.44
CA GLN A 142 4.23 -12.59 4.49
C GLN A 142 5.62 -12.54 3.83
N PHE A 143 6.63 -13.05 4.54
CA PHE A 143 8.00 -13.14 4.04
C PHE A 143 8.38 -14.58 3.77
N GLN A 144 9.09 -14.81 2.67
CA GLN A 144 9.66 -16.12 2.36
C GLN A 144 10.65 -16.55 3.46
N GLY A 145 10.52 -17.79 3.93
CA GLY A 145 11.37 -18.32 5.00
C GLY A 145 10.92 -18.00 6.43
N TYR A 146 9.85 -17.24 6.58
CA TYR A 146 9.23 -16.94 7.87
C TYR A 146 7.83 -17.52 7.95
N SER A 147 7.45 -18.04 9.12
CA SER A 147 6.10 -18.53 9.36
C SER A 147 5.15 -17.39 9.74
N GLY A 148 3.92 -17.46 9.20
CA GLY A 148 2.85 -16.52 9.53
C GLY A 148 3.03 -15.13 8.90
N TYR A 149 2.01 -14.30 9.13
CA TYR A 149 2.00 -12.92 8.70
C TYR A 149 2.70 -12.03 9.72
N LYS A 150 3.34 -10.97 9.22
CA LYS A 150 4.01 -9.94 10.01
C LYS A 150 3.22 -8.65 9.98
N THR A 151 3.35 -7.84 11.01
CA THR A 151 2.89 -6.46 11.01
C THR A 151 3.83 -5.59 10.18
N MET A 152 3.43 -4.39 9.81
CA MET A 152 4.31 -3.46 9.10
C MET A 152 5.53 -3.04 9.96
N PRO A 153 5.43 -2.79 11.28
CA PRO A 153 6.62 -2.59 12.11
C PRO A 153 7.61 -3.75 12.07
N GLU A 154 7.13 -4.99 12.14
CA GLU A 154 7.98 -6.18 12.00
C GLU A 154 8.62 -6.26 10.61
N ALA A 155 7.87 -5.91 9.56
CA ALA A 155 8.38 -5.85 8.19
C ALA A 155 9.49 -4.80 8.04
N VAL A 156 9.34 -3.62 8.63
CA VAL A 156 10.37 -2.57 8.62
C VAL A 156 11.65 -3.06 9.30
N ALA A 157 11.54 -3.76 10.42
CA ALA A 157 12.70 -4.35 11.11
C ALA A 157 13.45 -5.37 10.24
N LEU A 158 12.72 -6.16 9.44
CA LEU A 158 13.31 -7.13 8.52
C LEU A 158 13.91 -6.48 7.27
N MET A 159 13.22 -5.50 6.69
CA MET A 159 13.61 -4.87 5.42
C MET A 159 14.66 -3.78 5.59
N GLN A 160 14.72 -3.12 6.75
CA GLN A 160 15.70 -2.08 7.10
C GLN A 160 15.83 -0.97 6.04
N PRO A 161 14.72 -0.33 5.65
CA PRO A 161 14.76 0.73 4.66
C PRO A 161 15.44 1.97 5.23
N ARG A 162 15.99 2.82 4.36
CA ARG A 162 16.52 4.12 4.78
C ARG A 162 15.40 5.02 5.33
N ARG A 163 14.25 5.02 4.66
CA ARG A 163 13.07 5.79 5.04
C ARG A 163 11.79 5.02 4.80
N VAL A 164 10.75 5.39 5.52
CA VAL A 164 9.39 4.98 5.23
C VAL A 164 8.56 6.20 4.86
N ILE A 165 7.70 6.05 3.85
CA ILE A 165 6.62 7.00 3.56
C ILE A 165 5.31 6.29 3.83
N LEU A 166 4.55 6.79 4.82
CA LEU A 166 3.30 6.20 5.25
C LEU A 166 2.13 7.01 4.68
N THR A 167 1.21 6.32 4.03
CA THR A 167 -0.02 6.92 3.49
C THR A 167 -1.22 6.14 3.98
N PHE A 168 -1.83 6.62 5.06
CA PHE A 168 -3.04 6.07 5.67
C PHE A 168 -4.01 7.19 6.01
N GLY A 169 -5.24 6.84 6.21
CA GLY A 169 -6.28 7.75 6.70
C GLY A 169 -7.60 7.64 5.96
N THR A 170 -7.60 7.32 4.67
CA THR A 170 -8.85 7.18 3.91
C THR A 170 -9.81 6.17 4.53
N ASN A 171 -9.29 5.04 5.02
CA ASN A 171 -10.10 4.01 5.69
C ASN A 171 -10.36 4.29 7.18
N ASP A 172 -9.83 5.39 7.70
CA ASP A 172 -10.07 5.86 9.07
C ASP A 172 -11.18 6.92 9.12
N LEU A 173 -11.48 7.57 7.98
CA LEU A 173 -12.47 8.65 7.90
C LEU A 173 -13.84 8.18 8.39
N SER A 174 -14.36 8.89 9.39
CA SER A 174 -15.67 8.63 9.97
C SER A 174 -16.13 9.84 10.75
N SER A 175 -17.41 10.16 10.70
CA SER A 175 -18.03 11.22 11.50
C SER A 175 -17.92 10.98 13.01
N SER A 176 -17.73 9.73 13.42
CA SER A 176 -17.58 9.31 14.82
C SER A 176 -16.11 9.18 15.27
N TYR A 177 -15.15 9.46 14.40
CA TYR A 177 -13.73 9.35 14.69
C TYR A 177 -13.06 10.70 14.46
N SER A 178 -12.75 11.40 15.55
CA SER A 178 -12.17 12.73 15.46
C SER A 178 -10.76 12.73 14.87
N ALA A 179 -10.38 13.83 14.23
CA ALA A 179 -9.04 14.01 13.69
C ALA A 179 -7.95 13.85 14.77
N SER A 180 -8.19 14.34 15.97
CA SER A 180 -7.26 14.20 17.10
C SER A 180 -7.12 12.75 17.58
N SER A 181 -8.21 11.99 17.64
CA SER A 181 -8.18 10.57 17.99
C SER A 181 -7.46 9.75 16.92
N PHE A 182 -7.76 10.01 15.64
CA PHE A 182 -7.05 9.40 14.52
C PHE A 182 -5.54 9.66 14.60
N ALA A 183 -5.12 10.92 14.73
CA ALA A 183 -3.71 11.27 14.82
C ALA A 183 -3.02 10.62 16.02
N SER A 184 -3.68 10.55 17.18
CA SER A 184 -3.15 9.88 18.37
C SER A 184 -2.96 8.38 18.15
N ASP A 185 -3.94 7.71 17.57
CA ASP A 185 -3.86 6.27 17.28
C ASP A 185 -2.84 5.95 16.19
N TYR A 186 -2.80 6.77 15.15
CA TYR A 186 -1.80 6.63 14.09
C TYR A 186 -0.38 6.85 14.62
N ALA A 187 -0.17 7.84 15.48
CA ALA A 187 1.12 8.08 16.13
C ALA A 187 1.63 6.87 16.91
N LYS A 188 0.76 6.12 17.58
CA LYS A 188 1.14 4.87 18.25
C LYS A 188 1.68 3.84 17.27
N GLY A 189 1.04 3.71 16.10
CA GLY A 189 1.49 2.82 15.04
C GLY A 189 2.83 3.25 14.44
N ILE A 190 3.04 4.54 14.20
CA ILE A 190 4.29 5.09 13.68
C ILE A 190 5.43 4.92 14.70
N LYS A 191 5.15 5.13 15.98
CA LYS A 191 6.14 4.85 17.05
C LYS A 191 6.55 3.38 17.07
N ALA A 192 5.62 2.46 16.86
CA ALA A 192 5.94 1.04 16.75
C ALA A 192 6.87 0.75 15.57
N VAL A 193 6.71 1.44 14.43
CA VAL A 193 7.63 1.37 13.29
C VAL A 193 9.02 1.89 13.70
N GLN A 194 9.07 3.04 14.33
CA GLN A 194 10.33 3.67 14.77
C GLN A 194 11.06 2.82 15.82
N ASP A 195 10.33 2.23 16.77
CA ASP A 195 10.90 1.35 17.79
C ASP A 195 11.44 0.05 17.18
N ALA A 196 10.78 -0.47 16.15
CA ALA A 196 11.21 -1.68 15.45
C ALA A 196 12.53 -1.48 14.66
N TYR A 197 12.74 -0.29 14.13
CA TYR A 197 13.97 0.10 13.42
C TYR A 197 14.29 1.58 13.66
N PRO A 198 15.03 1.91 14.75
CA PRO A 198 15.25 3.31 15.17
C PRO A 198 16.00 4.19 14.17
N SER A 199 16.77 3.61 13.25
CA SER A 199 17.53 4.35 12.22
C SER A 199 16.64 4.82 11.04
N VAL A 200 15.37 4.41 10.98
CA VAL A 200 14.50 4.75 9.86
C VAL A 200 14.07 6.21 9.90
N ASP A 201 14.13 6.88 8.77
CA ASP A 201 13.51 8.19 8.59
C ASP A 201 11.99 8.03 8.40
N ILE A 202 11.22 8.73 9.21
CA ILE A 202 9.75 8.70 9.17
C ILE A 202 9.23 9.89 8.38
N ILE A 203 8.49 9.61 7.32
CA ILE A 203 7.76 10.60 6.53
C ILE A 203 6.29 10.18 6.48
N VAL A 204 5.42 11.07 6.94
CA VAL A 204 3.96 10.88 6.87
C VAL A 204 3.44 11.65 5.66
N ASN A 205 2.85 10.96 4.73
CA ASN A 205 2.25 11.54 3.55
C ASN A 205 0.82 12.02 3.84
N ALA A 206 0.42 13.11 3.23
CA ALA A 206 -0.96 13.60 3.29
C ALA A 206 -1.94 12.54 2.76
N ILE A 207 -3.11 12.48 3.38
CA ILE A 207 -4.24 11.71 2.87
C ILE A 207 -4.63 12.30 1.51
N PRO A 208 -4.77 11.49 0.45
CA PRO A 208 -5.14 12.00 -0.87
C PRO A 208 -6.53 12.66 -0.87
N PRO A 209 -6.75 13.68 -1.69
CA PRO A 209 -8.06 14.29 -1.83
C PRO A 209 -9.05 13.35 -2.50
N LEU A 210 -10.31 13.51 -2.13
CA LEU A 210 -11.43 12.84 -2.81
C LEU A 210 -11.84 13.61 -4.06
N GLY A 211 -12.45 12.93 -5.01
CA GLY A 211 -13.17 13.57 -6.10
C GLY A 211 -14.37 14.37 -5.58
N GLN A 212 -14.82 15.36 -6.33
CA GLN A 212 -16.02 16.13 -5.98
C GLN A 212 -17.25 15.23 -5.84
N GLN A 213 -17.29 14.16 -6.61
CA GLN A 213 -18.21 13.05 -6.44
C GLN A 213 -17.39 11.79 -6.09
N HIS A 214 -17.84 11.07 -5.09
CA HIS A 214 -17.18 9.85 -4.64
C HIS A 214 -18.20 8.83 -4.11
N SER A 215 -17.81 7.57 -4.12
CA SER A 215 -18.55 6.51 -3.43
C SER A 215 -18.41 6.68 -1.91
N ASN A 216 -19.30 6.09 -1.15
CA ASN A 216 -19.32 6.16 0.30
C ASN A 216 -19.63 7.56 0.83
N GLN A 217 -20.90 7.82 1.06
CA GLN A 217 -21.42 9.07 1.60
C GLN A 217 -20.87 9.48 2.98
N ASN A 218 -20.22 8.55 3.69
CA ASN A 218 -19.62 8.83 4.99
C ASN A 218 -18.24 9.48 4.89
N LEU A 219 -17.63 9.49 3.69
CA LEU A 219 -16.37 10.16 3.42
C LEU A 219 -16.64 11.60 2.97
N THR A 220 -15.97 12.58 3.55
CA THR A 220 -16.05 13.97 3.15
C THR A 220 -14.67 14.58 2.98
N GLN A 221 -14.52 15.51 2.05
CA GLN A 221 -13.27 16.25 1.88
C GLN A 221 -12.96 17.12 3.10
N THR A 222 -13.98 17.62 3.79
CA THR A 222 -13.81 18.32 5.06
C THR A 222 -13.05 17.46 6.08
N GLN A 223 -13.43 16.20 6.24
CA GLN A 223 -12.73 15.28 7.14
C GLN A 223 -11.30 14.97 6.67
N VAL A 224 -11.08 14.82 5.36
CA VAL A 224 -9.73 14.64 4.81
C VAL A 224 -8.85 15.83 5.21
N ASP A 225 -9.33 17.05 5.05
CA ASP A 225 -8.58 18.27 5.39
C ASP A 225 -8.36 18.39 6.91
N GLU A 226 -9.37 18.07 7.72
CA GLU A 226 -9.23 18.04 9.19
C GLU A 226 -8.18 17.01 9.63
N TYR A 227 -8.19 15.82 9.04
CA TYR A 227 -7.22 14.77 9.36
C TYR A 227 -5.81 15.17 8.92
N ASN A 228 -5.63 15.73 7.73
CA ASN A 228 -4.33 16.23 7.28
C ASN A 228 -3.78 17.34 8.17
N LYS A 229 -4.64 18.23 8.64
CA LYS A 229 -4.25 19.27 9.61
C LYS A 229 -3.78 18.66 10.94
N ALA A 230 -4.45 17.62 11.41
CA ALA A 230 -4.04 16.89 12.60
C ALA A 230 -2.74 16.10 12.38
N LEU A 231 -2.51 15.54 11.18
CA LEU A 231 -1.29 14.83 10.83
C LEU A 231 -0.05 15.71 10.85
N VAL A 232 -0.13 16.93 10.33
CA VAL A 232 1.03 17.83 10.35
C VAL A 232 1.39 18.22 11.78
N GLN A 233 0.41 18.44 12.65
CA GLN A 233 0.64 18.69 14.08
C GLN A 233 1.25 17.47 14.78
N MET A 234 0.73 16.28 14.49
CA MET A 234 1.28 15.00 14.98
C MET A 234 2.75 14.84 14.60
N CYS A 235 3.10 15.14 13.35
CA CYS A 235 4.48 15.09 12.87
C CYS A 235 5.37 16.08 13.64
N GLN A 236 4.92 17.30 13.83
CA GLN A 236 5.67 18.31 14.61
C GLN A 236 5.88 17.85 16.04
N ASP A 237 4.88 17.32 16.70
CA ASP A 237 4.94 16.89 18.10
C ASP A 237 5.88 15.71 18.30
N ASN A 238 6.08 14.87 17.28
CA ASN A 238 6.89 13.66 17.35
C ASN A 238 8.25 13.79 16.63
N GLY A 239 8.53 14.91 16.00
CA GLY A 239 9.77 15.11 15.25
C GLY A 239 9.83 14.34 13.91
N TRP A 240 8.68 13.99 13.36
CA TRP A 240 8.57 13.36 12.03
C TRP A 240 8.37 14.42 10.94
N LYS A 241 8.62 14.04 9.70
CA LYS A 241 8.38 14.91 8.55
C LYS A 241 7.02 14.62 7.92
N PHE A 242 6.43 15.67 7.39
CA PHE A 242 5.15 15.62 6.67
C PHE A 242 5.36 15.94 5.19
N LEU A 243 4.89 15.06 4.31
CA LEU A 243 4.90 15.24 2.86
C LEU A 243 3.54 15.76 2.43
N ASN A 244 3.47 17.04 2.08
CA ASN A 244 2.20 17.72 1.73
C ASN A 244 1.79 17.45 0.27
N SER A 245 1.76 16.19 -0.14
CA SER A 245 1.49 15.79 -1.53
C SER A 245 0.08 16.13 -2.00
N ALA A 246 -0.86 16.36 -1.09
CA ALA A 246 -2.19 16.83 -1.45
C ALA A 246 -2.14 18.13 -2.27
N GLU A 247 -1.12 18.95 -2.10
CA GLU A 247 -0.89 20.18 -2.86
C GLU A 247 -0.91 19.97 -4.38
N VAL A 248 -0.28 18.90 -4.88
CA VAL A 248 -0.24 18.60 -6.33
C VAL A 248 -1.41 17.73 -6.80
N LEU A 249 -2.14 17.12 -5.89
CA LEU A 249 -3.29 16.26 -6.21
C LEU A 249 -4.60 17.02 -6.20
N LYS A 250 -4.68 18.13 -5.47
CA LYS A 250 -5.86 19.00 -5.39
C LYS A 250 -5.93 19.97 -6.55
N ASP A 251 -7.15 20.23 -6.99
CA ASP A 251 -7.51 21.41 -7.75
C ASP A 251 -7.60 22.60 -6.79
N SER A 252 -6.77 23.61 -7.00
CA SER A 252 -6.71 24.78 -6.12
C SER A 252 -8.00 25.62 -6.11
N SER A 253 -8.80 25.53 -7.17
CA SER A 253 -10.08 26.26 -7.26
C SER A 253 -11.19 25.57 -6.46
N THR A 254 -11.20 24.25 -6.39
CA THR A 254 -12.27 23.47 -5.76
C THR A 254 -11.87 22.84 -4.42
N GLY A 255 -10.58 22.51 -4.22
CA GLY A 255 -10.09 21.77 -3.06
C GLY A 255 -10.31 20.26 -3.14
N TYR A 256 -10.98 19.78 -4.16
CA TYR A 256 -11.11 18.35 -4.48
C TYR A 256 -9.93 17.88 -5.33
N ALA A 257 -9.86 16.58 -5.58
CA ALA A 257 -8.88 16.02 -6.51
C ALA A 257 -9.04 16.67 -7.90
N LYS A 258 -7.91 16.91 -8.57
CA LYS A 258 -7.91 17.36 -9.96
C LYS A 258 -8.70 16.40 -10.84
N SER A 259 -9.34 16.91 -11.87
CA SER A 259 -10.02 16.10 -12.88
C SER A 259 -9.07 15.06 -13.46
N GLY A 260 -9.49 13.80 -13.51
CA GLY A 260 -8.68 12.68 -14.00
C GLY A 260 -7.66 12.14 -12.99
N TYR A 261 -7.60 12.64 -11.75
CA TYR A 261 -6.68 12.17 -10.72
C TYR A 261 -7.25 11.08 -9.82
N VAL A 262 -8.57 10.92 -9.82
CA VAL A 262 -9.26 9.82 -9.14
C VAL A 262 -10.10 9.04 -10.14
N LEU A 263 -10.32 7.77 -9.87
CA LEU A 263 -11.19 6.94 -10.70
C LEU A 263 -12.60 7.53 -10.75
N SER A 264 -13.16 7.66 -11.95
CA SER A 264 -14.53 8.13 -12.13
C SER A 264 -15.58 7.18 -11.52
N SER A 265 -15.21 5.92 -11.31
CA SER A 265 -16.09 4.90 -10.72
C SER A 265 -16.28 5.06 -9.22
N ASP A 266 -15.30 5.60 -8.49
CA ASP A 266 -15.38 5.73 -7.03
C ASP A 266 -15.00 7.10 -6.47
N GLY A 267 -14.25 7.92 -7.22
CA GLY A 267 -13.78 9.21 -6.75
C GLY A 267 -12.80 9.15 -5.58
N ILE A 268 -12.16 8.02 -5.34
CA ILE A 268 -11.28 7.76 -4.18
C ILE A 268 -9.89 7.30 -4.63
N HIS A 269 -9.81 6.27 -5.47
CA HIS A 269 -8.55 5.67 -5.88
C HIS A 269 -7.84 6.53 -6.91
N LEU A 270 -6.53 6.72 -6.70
CA LEU A 270 -5.67 7.51 -7.57
C LEU A 270 -5.47 6.83 -8.92
N THR A 271 -5.52 7.62 -9.99
CA THR A 271 -5.19 7.20 -11.35
C THR A 271 -3.68 7.20 -11.58
N GLU A 272 -3.23 6.65 -12.70
CA GLU A 272 -1.84 6.72 -13.12
C GLU A 272 -1.34 8.18 -13.23
N GLN A 273 -2.17 9.07 -13.78
CA GLN A 273 -1.84 10.49 -13.89
C GLN A 273 -1.60 11.14 -12.51
N ALA A 274 -2.40 10.78 -11.52
CA ALA A 274 -2.19 11.23 -10.13
C ALA A 274 -0.92 10.63 -9.54
N MET A 275 -0.63 9.36 -9.83
CA MET A 275 0.61 8.70 -9.38
C MET A 275 1.86 9.36 -9.99
N ASP A 276 1.83 9.76 -11.25
CA ASP A 276 2.93 10.53 -11.86
C ASP A 276 3.22 11.82 -11.08
N ALA A 277 2.18 12.58 -10.77
CA ALA A 277 2.30 13.81 -10.00
C ALA A 277 2.82 13.52 -8.56
N LEU A 278 2.31 12.48 -7.92
CA LEU A 278 2.71 12.07 -6.57
C LEU A 278 4.18 11.66 -6.53
N PHE A 279 4.64 10.81 -7.43
CA PHE A 279 6.03 10.35 -7.44
C PHE A 279 7.01 11.45 -7.84
N THR A 280 6.62 12.36 -8.72
CA THR A 280 7.40 13.57 -8.98
C THR A 280 7.53 14.42 -7.70
N TYR A 281 6.44 14.60 -6.99
CA TYR A 281 6.43 15.31 -5.71
C TYR A 281 7.32 14.63 -4.65
N ILE A 282 7.24 13.31 -4.54
CA ILE A 282 8.10 12.52 -3.64
C ILE A 282 9.58 12.72 -3.95
N ARG A 283 9.97 12.72 -5.23
CA ARG A 283 11.36 12.89 -5.61
C ARG A 283 11.87 14.32 -5.46
N THR A 284 11.00 15.29 -5.41
CA THR A 284 11.34 16.73 -5.38
C THR A 284 11.06 17.41 -4.03
N HIS A 285 10.74 16.65 -3.00
CA HIS A 285 10.48 17.18 -1.64
C HIS A 285 11.12 16.28 -0.53
#